data_a40cf0521a877b853651260bb4798b35
#
_entry.id   a40cf0521a877b853651260bb4798b35
#
_cell.length_a   1.000
_cell.length_b   1.000
_cell.length_c   1.000
_cell.angle_alpha   90.00
_cell.angle_beta   90.00
_cell.angle_gamma   90.00
#
_symmetry.space_group_name_H-M   'P 1'
#
loop_
_entity.id
_entity.type
_entity.pdbx_description
1 polymer ?
#
loop_
_entity_poly.entity_id
_entity_poly.type
_entity_poly.pdbx_seq_one_letter_code
_entity_poly.pdbx_strand_id
1 'polypeptide(L)'
;MKRVFAFLFLLCFMMQSWAQGIATTDYLTISDLTVVPGSSNRYYFTVSLVGSKIYTAFEMDIHFPPGLDVEFKNGRPNANFWKSKGTIFPYEEDEFEGTKNFMHSLVSSYNVVSKSDFRLSCYSDKNAELTATSGPLFYVYVTASPYLKPGEATLKVDGCHVITKQNAQQYNVADQTLTIKVANQSTVPLNISATNKYGTCVLPFDAELPAGVKAFSVINRKNGFINLTEEKEMKAYTPYILYAENGYTGTLSGTVDESKYVETAQAGYLYGAVTEQVQTEGYVLQNKGDGTKFYWLNGYEYTIPEGKCWVDFPIDYQEPKAFYSISMNGGTTGIEKVETNSTSKSLGNIYDLNGNKVSTMLPGNIYIVNGKKVMKIK
;
A
#
# COMPACT_ATOMS: atom_id res chain seq x y z
N MET A 1 -1.68 0.29 52.63
CA MET A 1 -2.26 0.22 51.27
C MET A 1 -1.29 -0.29 50.18
N LYS A 2 0.01 0.07 50.17
CA LYS A 2 0.97 -0.38 49.11
C LYS A 2 1.26 -1.90 49.09
N ARG A 3 1.12 -2.63 50.20
CA ARG A 3 1.38 -4.09 50.26
C ARG A 3 0.21 -4.95 49.81
N VAL A 4 -1.02 -4.46 49.84
CA VAL A 4 -2.21 -5.19 49.38
C VAL A 4 -2.30 -5.16 47.84
N PHE A 5 -1.86 -4.07 47.19
CA PHE A 5 -1.82 -3.97 45.75
C PHE A 5 -0.78 -4.90 45.10
N ALA A 6 0.39 -5.07 45.76
CA ALA A 6 1.40 -6.03 45.26
C ALA A 6 0.94 -7.48 45.34
N PHE A 7 0.12 -7.84 46.37
CA PHE A 7 -0.40 -9.19 46.52
C PHE A 7 -1.51 -9.50 45.51
N LEU A 8 -2.37 -8.52 45.18
CA LEU A 8 -3.38 -8.65 44.13
C LEU A 8 -2.75 -8.75 42.73
N PHE A 9 -1.67 -8.01 42.47
CA PHE A 9 -0.94 -8.09 41.20
C PHE A 9 -0.21 -9.43 41.04
N LEU A 10 0.34 -9.97 42.11
CA LEU A 10 0.98 -11.28 42.13
C LEU A 10 -0.05 -12.42 41.97
N LEU A 11 -1.27 -12.26 42.52
CA LEU A 11 -2.35 -13.23 42.34
C LEU A 11 -2.86 -13.24 40.89
N CYS A 12 -2.98 -12.09 40.25
CA CYS A 12 -3.32 -11.99 38.83
C CYS A 12 -2.26 -12.64 37.92
N PHE A 13 -0.97 -12.51 38.26
CA PHE A 13 0.11 -13.16 37.51
C PHE A 13 0.14 -14.68 37.71
N MET A 14 -0.24 -15.18 38.91
CA MET A 14 -0.33 -16.61 39.15
C MET A 14 -1.58 -17.29 38.56
N MET A 15 -2.65 -16.51 38.28
CA MET A 15 -3.83 -17.05 37.60
C MET A 15 -3.65 -17.21 36.09
N GLN A 16 -2.66 -16.53 35.46
CA GLN A 16 -2.36 -16.70 34.03
C GLN A 16 -1.63 -18.00 33.68
N SER A 17 -1.13 -18.75 34.65
CA SER A 17 -0.37 -19.97 34.39
C SER A 17 -1.19 -21.27 34.43
N TRP A 18 -2.51 -21.24 34.63
CA TRP A 18 -3.30 -22.44 34.92
C TRP A 18 -4.40 -22.78 33.92
N ALA A 19 -4.54 -22.02 32.84
CA ALA A 19 -5.48 -22.36 31.76
C ALA A 19 -4.73 -22.67 30.47
N GLN A 20 -3.93 -23.71 30.45
CA GLN A 20 -3.62 -24.37 29.18
C GLN A 20 -4.92 -24.97 28.67
N GLY A 21 -5.50 -24.36 27.60
CA GLY A 21 -6.68 -24.94 26.98
C GLY A 21 -6.41 -26.35 26.48
N ILE A 22 -7.43 -27.20 26.53
CA ILE A 22 -7.35 -28.56 26.00
C ILE A 22 -7.27 -28.47 24.47
N ALA A 23 -6.33 -29.17 23.85
CA ALA A 23 -6.30 -29.29 22.40
C ALA A 23 -7.60 -29.93 21.87
N THR A 24 -8.12 -29.44 20.79
CA THR A 24 -9.29 -29.99 20.09
C THR A 24 -8.95 -30.36 18.65
N THR A 25 -9.72 -31.26 18.08
CA THR A 25 -9.69 -31.60 16.65
C THR A 25 -10.62 -30.68 15.81
N ASP A 26 -11.30 -29.75 16.46
CA ASP A 26 -12.14 -28.77 15.78
C ASP A 26 -11.31 -27.85 14.90
N TYR A 27 -11.88 -27.36 13.81
CA TYR A 27 -11.17 -26.50 12.86
C TYR A 27 -12.10 -25.48 12.22
N LEU A 28 -11.49 -24.49 11.55
CA LEU A 28 -12.20 -23.47 10.82
C LEU A 28 -12.14 -23.74 9.31
N THR A 29 -13.16 -23.28 8.60
CA THR A 29 -13.18 -23.24 7.13
C THR A 29 -13.61 -21.87 6.67
N ILE A 30 -13.27 -21.51 5.41
CA ILE A 30 -13.82 -20.31 4.77
C ILE A 30 -14.61 -20.69 3.53
N SER A 31 -15.57 -19.83 3.16
CA SER A 31 -16.27 -19.95 1.90
C SER A 31 -15.31 -19.71 0.74
N ASP A 32 -15.57 -20.37 -0.39
CA ASP A 32 -14.86 -20.08 -1.63
C ASP A 32 -14.96 -18.59 -1.99
N LEU A 33 -13.80 -17.98 -2.22
CA LEU A 33 -13.71 -16.60 -2.64
C LEU A 33 -12.61 -16.47 -3.72
N THR A 34 -12.92 -15.74 -4.76
CA THR A 34 -11.94 -15.25 -5.73
C THR A 34 -11.96 -13.72 -5.71
N VAL A 35 -10.84 -13.10 -5.41
CA VAL A 35 -10.66 -11.64 -5.46
C VAL A 35 -9.99 -11.25 -6.77
N VAL A 36 -10.35 -10.08 -7.29
CA VAL A 36 -9.69 -9.46 -8.46
C VAL A 36 -8.89 -8.25 -7.95
N PRO A 37 -7.56 -8.27 -8.06
CA PRO A 37 -6.69 -7.19 -7.61
C PRO A 37 -7.11 -5.81 -8.16
N GLY A 38 -7.18 -4.81 -7.28
CA GLY A 38 -7.54 -3.44 -7.63
C GLY A 38 -8.98 -3.22 -8.08
N SER A 39 -9.82 -4.25 -8.01
CA SER A 39 -11.25 -4.11 -8.32
C SER A 39 -11.95 -3.24 -7.28
N SER A 40 -12.92 -2.45 -7.73
CA SER A 40 -13.87 -1.74 -6.86
C SER A 40 -14.94 -2.63 -6.24
N ASN A 41 -14.99 -3.92 -6.61
CA ASN A 41 -15.93 -4.86 -6.04
C ASN A 41 -15.63 -5.07 -4.56
N ARG A 42 -16.69 -5.20 -3.79
CA ARG A 42 -16.61 -5.51 -2.37
C ARG A 42 -16.65 -7.01 -2.18
N TYR A 43 -15.60 -7.55 -1.60
CA TYR A 43 -15.44 -8.97 -1.35
C TYR A 43 -15.68 -9.29 0.13
N TYR A 44 -16.16 -10.50 0.41
CA TYR A 44 -16.18 -11.05 1.76
C TYR A 44 -16.06 -12.58 1.71
N PHE A 45 -15.51 -13.15 2.74
CA PHE A 45 -15.55 -14.59 3.00
C PHE A 45 -16.26 -14.87 4.32
N THR A 46 -16.87 -16.02 4.42
CA THR A 46 -17.52 -16.51 5.65
C THR A 46 -16.58 -17.48 6.34
N VAL A 47 -16.36 -17.29 7.63
CA VAL A 47 -15.66 -18.24 8.48
C VAL A 47 -16.69 -19.14 9.15
N SER A 48 -16.49 -20.45 9.05
CA SER A 48 -17.35 -21.46 9.65
C SER A 48 -16.53 -22.34 10.59
N LEU A 49 -17.15 -22.75 11.69
CA LEU A 49 -16.61 -23.76 12.62
C LEU A 49 -17.07 -25.15 12.15
N VAL A 50 -16.13 -26.09 12.17
CA VAL A 50 -16.42 -27.52 12.14
C VAL A 50 -15.99 -28.07 13.50
N GLY A 51 -16.97 -28.28 14.38
CA GLY A 51 -16.74 -28.55 15.77
C GLY A 51 -17.40 -29.85 16.27
N SER A 52 -16.90 -30.31 17.39
CA SER A 52 -17.39 -31.52 18.09
C SER A 52 -18.23 -31.18 19.33
N LYS A 53 -18.22 -29.92 19.76
CA LYS A 53 -18.88 -29.44 20.99
C LYS A 53 -19.69 -28.20 20.73
N ILE A 54 -20.61 -27.92 21.66
CA ILE A 54 -21.33 -26.62 21.70
C ILE A 54 -20.51 -25.62 22.51
N TYR A 55 -20.26 -24.45 21.94
CA TYR A 55 -19.47 -23.38 22.53
C TYR A 55 -20.33 -22.17 22.91
N THR A 56 -19.82 -21.34 23.81
CA THR A 56 -20.46 -20.06 24.24
C THR A 56 -19.65 -18.85 23.82
N ALA A 57 -18.36 -19.04 23.55
CA ALA A 57 -17.46 -17.98 23.18
C ALA A 57 -16.32 -18.52 22.31
N PHE A 58 -15.73 -17.63 21.53
CA PHE A 58 -14.47 -17.90 20.81
C PHE A 58 -13.65 -16.62 20.66
N GLU A 59 -12.36 -16.81 20.47
CA GLU A 59 -11.41 -15.75 20.13
C GLU A 59 -10.41 -16.32 19.11
N MET A 60 -9.93 -15.46 18.19
CA MET A 60 -8.89 -15.82 17.23
C MET A 60 -8.18 -14.59 16.69
N ASP A 61 -6.95 -14.78 16.25
CA ASP A 61 -6.19 -13.81 15.48
C ASP A 61 -6.20 -14.20 13.99
N ILE A 62 -6.42 -13.25 13.11
CA ILE A 62 -6.43 -13.44 11.65
C ILE A 62 -5.38 -12.51 11.04
N HIS A 63 -4.45 -13.11 10.28
CA HIS A 63 -3.35 -12.44 9.62
C HIS A 63 -3.52 -12.52 8.10
N PHE A 64 -3.52 -11.38 7.45
CA PHE A 64 -3.62 -11.27 6.00
C PHE A 64 -2.25 -11.17 5.35
N PRO A 65 -2.04 -11.77 4.18
CA PRO A 65 -0.82 -11.57 3.41
C PRO A 65 -0.77 -10.14 2.86
N PRO A 66 0.43 -9.62 2.53
CA PRO A 66 0.57 -8.32 1.90
C PRO A 66 -0.30 -8.17 0.65
N GLY A 67 -0.97 -7.03 0.53
CA GLY A 67 -1.87 -6.72 -0.59
C GLY A 67 -3.30 -7.25 -0.46
N LEU A 68 -3.61 -8.00 0.60
CA LEU A 68 -4.97 -8.35 0.98
C LEU A 68 -5.26 -7.77 2.36
N ASP A 69 -6.16 -6.82 2.44
CA ASP A 69 -6.46 -6.10 3.67
C ASP A 69 -7.91 -6.33 4.12
N VAL A 70 -8.13 -6.33 5.43
CA VAL A 70 -9.49 -6.25 5.97
C VAL A 70 -10.08 -4.86 5.70
N GLU A 71 -11.33 -4.82 5.22
CA GLU A 71 -12.06 -3.55 5.11
C GLU A 71 -12.34 -2.96 6.49
N PHE A 72 -12.13 -1.66 6.64
CA PHE A 72 -12.46 -0.94 7.87
C PHE A 72 -13.80 -0.23 7.76
N LYS A 73 -14.61 -0.37 8.81
CA LYS A 73 -15.87 0.37 8.99
C LYS A 73 -15.89 1.01 10.36
N ASN A 74 -16.08 2.33 10.41
CA ASN A 74 -16.08 3.09 11.65
C ASN A 74 -14.80 2.88 12.50
N GLY A 75 -13.65 2.77 11.86
CA GLY A 75 -12.34 2.60 12.49
C GLY A 75 -12.07 1.20 13.05
N ARG A 76 -12.84 0.19 12.67
CA ARG A 76 -12.64 -1.21 13.08
C ARG A 76 -12.70 -2.16 11.88
N PRO A 77 -12.05 -3.33 11.95
CA PRO A 77 -12.22 -4.39 10.97
C PRO A 77 -13.69 -4.72 10.75
N ASN A 78 -14.12 -4.78 9.49
CA ASN A 78 -15.51 -5.01 9.12
C ASN A 78 -15.85 -6.50 9.13
N ALA A 79 -15.95 -7.07 10.31
CA ALA A 79 -16.42 -8.42 10.57
C ALA A 79 -17.81 -8.39 11.19
N ASN A 80 -18.71 -9.25 10.76
CA ASN A 80 -20.09 -9.28 11.22
C ASN A 80 -20.58 -10.72 11.37
N PHE A 81 -21.55 -10.91 12.29
CA PHE A 81 -22.22 -12.22 12.43
C PHE A 81 -22.86 -12.69 11.14
N TRP A 82 -22.80 -14.00 10.90
CA TRP A 82 -23.62 -14.64 9.90
C TRP A 82 -25.10 -14.59 10.33
N LYS A 83 -25.89 -13.78 9.67
CA LYS A 83 -27.30 -13.52 10.03
C LYS A 83 -28.30 -14.27 9.16
N SER A 84 -27.82 -14.94 8.11
CA SER A 84 -28.64 -15.64 7.12
C SER A 84 -29.04 -17.04 7.62
N LYS A 85 -29.77 -17.78 6.75
CA LYS A 85 -30.14 -19.17 6.99
C LYS A 85 -28.89 -20.00 7.35
N GLY A 86 -29.02 -20.81 8.41
CA GLY A 86 -27.92 -21.64 8.92
C GLY A 86 -27.05 -20.97 9.97
N THR A 87 -27.39 -19.75 10.44
CA THR A 87 -26.69 -19.19 11.59
C THR A 87 -26.79 -20.12 12.79
N ILE A 88 -25.66 -20.29 13.49
CA ILE A 88 -25.60 -21.10 14.74
C ILE A 88 -25.61 -20.23 15.98
N PHE A 89 -25.83 -18.92 15.84
CA PHE A 89 -26.01 -18.01 16.96
C PHE A 89 -27.45 -17.97 17.42
N PRO A 90 -27.75 -18.15 18.71
CA PRO A 90 -29.08 -17.94 19.25
C PRO A 90 -29.46 -16.45 19.16
N TYR A 91 -30.71 -16.18 18.81
CA TYR A 91 -31.26 -14.85 18.72
C TYR A 91 -32.73 -14.82 19.18
N GLU A 92 -33.15 -13.68 19.64
CA GLU A 92 -34.57 -13.36 19.85
C GLU A 92 -35.04 -12.54 18.62
N GLU A 93 -36.18 -12.87 18.06
CA GLU A 93 -36.77 -12.14 16.94
C GLU A 93 -37.69 -11.03 17.53
N ASP A 94 -37.44 -9.79 17.11
CA ASP A 94 -38.36 -8.70 17.48
C ASP A 94 -39.64 -8.88 16.69
N GLU A 95 -40.74 -9.05 17.41
CA GLU A 95 -42.05 -9.32 16.82
C GLU A 95 -42.60 -8.16 15.95
N PHE A 96 -42.10 -6.92 16.18
CA PHE A 96 -42.56 -5.73 15.47
C PHE A 96 -41.70 -5.36 14.26
N GLU A 97 -40.37 -5.56 14.36
CA GLU A 97 -39.41 -5.15 13.32
C GLU A 97 -38.85 -6.34 12.51
N GLY A 98 -39.08 -7.57 12.94
CA GLY A 98 -38.51 -8.76 12.35
C GLY A 98 -36.96 -8.80 12.43
N THR A 99 -36.38 -7.97 13.32
CA THR A 99 -34.94 -7.91 13.53
C THR A 99 -34.50 -9.02 14.46
N LYS A 100 -33.30 -9.59 14.18
CA LYS A 100 -32.68 -10.62 15.00
C LYS A 100 -31.75 -10.00 16.02
N ASN A 101 -32.12 -10.13 17.31
CA ASN A 101 -31.30 -9.70 18.43
C ASN A 101 -30.43 -10.87 18.90
N PHE A 102 -29.16 -10.91 18.50
CA PHE A 102 -28.24 -11.98 18.87
C PHE A 102 -27.88 -11.93 20.35
N MET A 103 -27.80 -13.12 20.98
CA MET A 103 -27.39 -13.27 22.38
C MET A 103 -25.86 -13.20 22.56
N HIS A 104 -25.12 -12.95 21.49
CA HIS A 104 -23.68 -12.80 21.49
C HIS A 104 -23.27 -11.41 20.97
N SER A 105 -22.11 -10.97 21.43
CA SER A 105 -21.40 -9.79 20.92
C SER A 105 -20.19 -10.23 20.13
N LEU A 106 -19.98 -9.65 18.94
CA LEU A 106 -18.80 -9.84 18.10
C LEU A 106 -17.98 -8.55 18.13
N VAL A 107 -16.74 -8.65 18.62
CA VAL A 107 -15.84 -7.51 18.76
C VAL A 107 -14.60 -7.76 17.92
N SER A 108 -14.27 -6.82 17.06
CA SER A 108 -13.03 -6.83 16.29
C SER A 108 -12.09 -5.73 16.79
N SER A 109 -10.83 -6.06 16.95
CA SER A 109 -9.74 -5.14 17.27
C SER A 109 -8.57 -5.39 16.31
N TYR A 110 -7.73 -4.40 16.09
CA TYR A 110 -6.58 -4.52 15.19
C TYR A 110 -5.32 -3.96 15.85
N ASN A 111 -4.18 -4.41 15.33
CA ASN A 111 -2.91 -3.85 15.73
C ASN A 111 -2.71 -2.51 14.99
N VAL A 112 -2.44 -1.43 15.72
CA VAL A 112 -2.22 -0.09 15.16
C VAL A 112 -0.99 -0.05 14.23
N VAL A 113 -0.05 -0.96 14.41
CA VAL A 113 1.20 -1.05 13.64
C VAL A 113 0.99 -1.82 12.33
N SER A 114 0.08 -2.80 12.30
CA SER A 114 -0.21 -3.60 11.11
C SER A 114 -1.72 -3.70 10.91
N LYS A 115 -2.23 -3.10 9.82
CA LYS A 115 -3.66 -3.20 9.45
C LYS A 115 -4.03 -4.56 8.85
N SER A 116 -3.06 -5.41 8.59
CA SER A 116 -3.26 -6.77 8.08
C SER A 116 -3.58 -7.78 9.19
N ASP A 117 -3.42 -7.40 10.47
CA ASP A 117 -3.63 -8.29 11.59
C ASP A 117 -4.80 -7.79 12.44
N PHE A 118 -5.76 -8.65 12.73
CA PHE A 118 -6.82 -8.31 13.65
C PHE A 118 -7.26 -9.49 14.51
N ARG A 119 -7.69 -9.17 15.73
CA ARG A 119 -8.29 -10.09 16.67
C ARG A 119 -9.79 -10.01 16.62
N LEU A 120 -10.43 -11.16 16.64
CA LEU A 120 -11.88 -11.30 16.72
C LEU A 120 -12.25 -12.05 17.98
N SER A 121 -13.10 -11.44 18.80
CA SER A 121 -13.63 -12.08 20.02
C SER A 121 -15.15 -12.11 19.96
N CYS A 122 -15.72 -13.25 20.33
CA CYS A 122 -17.17 -13.45 20.43
C CYS A 122 -17.52 -13.99 21.80
N TYR A 123 -18.45 -13.36 22.46
CA TYR A 123 -18.88 -13.76 23.80
C TYR A 123 -20.37 -13.46 24.01
N SER A 124 -20.97 -14.08 25.04
CA SER A 124 -22.34 -13.84 25.46
C SER A 124 -22.40 -13.40 26.92
N ASP A 125 -22.97 -12.24 27.18
CA ASP A 125 -23.20 -11.75 28.55
C ASP A 125 -24.20 -12.61 29.31
N LYS A 126 -25.06 -13.34 28.60
CA LYS A 126 -26.05 -14.27 29.16
C LYS A 126 -25.53 -15.71 29.22
N ASN A 127 -24.25 -15.94 28.85
CA ASN A 127 -23.65 -17.26 28.73
C ASN A 127 -24.49 -18.20 27.84
N ALA A 128 -25.01 -17.67 26.73
CA ALA A 128 -25.77 -18.41 25.75
C ALA A 128 -24.84 -19.33 24.95
N GLU A 129 -25.32 -20.52 24.61
CA GLU A 129 -24.58 -21.48 23.79
C GLU A 129 -24.95 -21.30 22.32
N LEU A 130 -23.99 -21.60 21.42
CA LEU A 130 -24.29 -21.79 20.01
C LEU A 130 -25.33 -22.89 19.84
N THR A 131 -26.15 -22.81 18.81
CA THR A 131 -27.27 -23.75 18.59
C THR A 131 -26.83 -25.03 17.86
N ALA A 132 -25.62 -25.09 17.37
CA ALA A 132 -25.02 -26.26 16.71
C ALA A 132 -23.51 -26.31 16.93
N THR A 133 -22.92 -27.50 16.79
CA THR A 133 -21.48 -27.71 16.89
C THR A 133 -20.70 -27.19 15.69
N SER A 134 -21.35 -27.08 14.53
CA SER A 134 -20.73 -26.68 13.26
C SER A 134 -21.66 -25.75 12.50
N GLY A 135 -21.07 -24.78 11.81
CA GLY A 135 -21.80 -23.83 10.96
C GLY A 135 -21.11 -22.48 10.83
N PRO A 136 -21.68 -21.56 10.07
CA PRO A 136 -21.11 -20.24 9.82
C PRO A 136 -21.16 -19.37 11.07
N LEU A 137 -19.98 -18.80 11.39
CA LEU A 137 -19.80 -17.89 12.54
C LEU A 137 -19.96 -16.42 12.12
N PHE A 138 -19.11 -15.96 11.22
CA PHE A 138 -19.05 -14.57 10.81
C PHE A 138 -18.53 -14.44 9.38
N TYR A 139 -18.65 -13.26 8.83
CA TYR A 139 -18.04 -12.91 7.56
C TYR A 139 -17.17 -11.67 7.70
N VAL A 140 -16.10 -11.62 6.92
CA VAL A 140 -15.11 -10.55 6.92
C VAL A 140 -15.05 -9.94 5.54
N TYR A 141 -15.18 -8.61 5.49
CA TYR A 141 -14.98 -7.88 4.24
C TYR A 141 -13.51 -7.61 4.02
N VAL A 142 -13.08 -7.80 2.77
CA VAL A 142 -11.69 -7.62 2.35
C VAL A 142 -11.59 -6.76 1.10
N THR A 143 -10.44 -6.12 0.96
CA THR A 143 -10.01 -5.39 -0.23
C THR A 143 -8.71 -5.98 -0.74
N ALA A 144 -8.56 -6.04 -2.06
CA ALA A 144 -7.36 -6.56 -2.72
C ALA A 144 -6.60 -5.42 -3.39
N SER A 145 -5.34 -5.24 -3.01
CA SER A 145 -4.43 -4.31 -3.67
C SER A 145 -4.31 -4.65 -5.16
N PRO A 146 -4.12 -3.66 -6.04
CA PRO A 146 -3.77 -3.88 -7.44
C PRO A 146 -2.52 -4.75 -7.65
N TYR A 147 -1.67 -4.81 -6.64
CA TYR A 147 -0.37 -5.49 -6.67
C TYR A 147 -0.39 -6.86 -5.96
N LEU A 148 -1.55 -7.29 -5.46
CA LEU A 148 -1.69 -8.61 -4.85
C LEU A 148 -1.29 -9.69 -5.87
N LYS A 149 -0.37 -10.56 -5.46
CA LYS A 149 0.14 -11.65 -6.31
C LYS A 149 -1.00 -12.57 -6.75
N PRO A 150 -1.14 -12.88 -8.06
CA PRO A 150 -2.11 -13.85 -8.56
C PRO A 150 -1.89 -15.26 -8.00
N GLY A 151 -2.90 -16.11 -8.10
CA GLY A 151 -2.86 -17.49 -7.65
C GLY A 151 -3.59 -17.69 -6.33
N GLU A 152 -2.88 -17.86 -5.23
CA GLU A 152 -3.45 -18.08 -3.91
C GLU A 152 -2.89 -17.11 -2.88
N ALA A 153 -3.79 -16.47 -2.13
CA ALA A 153 -3.48 -15.66 -0.96
C ALA A 153 -3.78 -16.46 0.31
N THR A 154 -2.80 -16.62 1.18
CA THR A 154 -2.89 -17.43 2.38
C THR A 154 -3.10 -16.55 3.60
N LEU A 155 -4.24 -16.76 4.28
CA LEU A 155 -4.50 -16.19 5.60
C LEU A 155 -4.00 -17.16 6.66
N LYS A 156 -3.34 -16.65 7.69
CA LYS A 156 -3.00 -17.41 8.87
C LYS A 156 -4.03 -17.10 9.96
N VAL A 157 -4.53 -18.15 10.63
CA VAL A 157 -5.37 -18.02 11.83
C VAL A 157 -4.66 -18.71 12.96
N ASP A 158 -4.39 -17.98 14.03
CA ASP A 158 -3.78 -18.53 15.23
C ASP A 158 -4.45 -17.99 16.50
N GLY A 159 -3.95 -18.44 17.66
CA GLY A 159 -4.54 -18.06 18.94
C GLY A 159 -6.03 -18.39 19.07
N CYS A 160 -6.54 -19.35 18.31
CA CYS A 160 -7.95 -19.68 18.29
C CYS A 160 -8.35 -20.47 19.54
N HIS A 161 -9.19 -19.84 20.36
CA HIS A 161 -9.74 -20.44 21.57
C HIS A 161 -11.26 -20.50 21.48
N VAL A 162 -11.83 -21.63 21.89
CA VAL A 162 -13.27 -21.82 22.00
C VAL A 162 -13.63 -22.27 23.42
N ILE A 163 -14.74 -21.81 23.95
CA ILE A 163 -15.11 -22.01 25.35
C ILE A 163 -16.49 -22.64 25.44
N THR A 164 -16.59 -23.73 26.24
CA THR A 164 -17.89 -24.34 26.57
C THR A 164 -18.53 -23.70 27.79
N LYS A 165 -19.85 -23.76 27.88
CA LYS A 165 -20.61 -23.26 29.01
C LYS A 165 -20.27 -24.03 30.31
N GLN A 166 -20.13 -25.34 30.21
CA GLN A 166 -19.82 -26.16 31.35
C GLN A 166 -18.40 -25.91 31.86
N ASN A 167 -18.26 -25.43 33.09
CA ASN A 167 -16.99 -25.12 33.74
C ASN A 167 -16.14 -24.05 33.03
N ALA A 168 -16.70 -23.30 32.09
CA ALA A 168 -15.96 -22.37 31.23
C ALA A 168 -14.66 -23.01 30.65
N GLN A 169 -14.75 -24.29 30.25
CA GLN A 169 -13.58 -25.01 29.74
C GLN A 169 -13.14 -24.45 28.41
N GLN A 170 -11.89 -24.01 28.34
CA GLN A 170 -11.24 -23.56 27.13
C GLN A 170 -10.67 -24.76 26.34
N TYR A 171 -10.86 -24.70 25.02
CA TYR A 171 -10.26 -25.61 24.06
C TYR A 171 -9.46 -24.77 23.05
N ASN A 172 -8.28 -25.26 22.68
CA ASN A 172 -7.41 -24.64 21.72
C ASN A 172 -7.59 -25.31 20.36
N VAL A 173 -8.05 -24.56 19.39
CA VAL A 173 -8.06 -24.96 17.99
C VAL A 173 -6.65 -24.76 17.44
N ALA A 174 -6.14 -25.75 16.71
CA ALA A 174 -4.80 -25.66 16.14
C ALA A 174 -4.69 -24.48 15.14
N ASP A 175 -3.52 -23.89 15.07
CA ASP A 175 -3.22 -22.86 14.06
C ASP A 175 -3.49 -23.40 12.66
N GLN A 176 -4.05 -22.56 11.79
CA GLN A 176 -4.50 -22.96 10.47
C GLN A 176 -4.12 -21.94 9.40
N THR A 177 -4.07 -22.44 8.19
CA THR A 177 -3.95 -21.64 6.98
C THR A 177 -5.23 -21.76 6.16
N LEU A 178 -5.81 -20.63 5.79
CA LEU A 178 -6.99 -20.55 4.96
C LEU A 178 -6.61 -19.87 3.64
N THR A 179 -7.14 -20.35 2.52
CA THR A 179 -6.71 -19.89 1.18
C THR A 179 -7.84 -19.17 0.46
N ILE A 180 -7.52 -18.02 -0.12
CA ILE A 180 -8.38 -17.23 -1.02
C ILE A 180 -7.75 -17.26 -2.40
N LYS A 181 -8.54 -17.46 -3.44
CA LYS A 181 -8.08 -17.39 -4.82
C LYS A 181 -7.92 -15.95 -5.27
N VAL A 182 -6.84 -15.68 -6.00
CA VAL A 182 -6.52 -14.35 -6.56
C VAL A 182 -6.52 -14.47 -8.08
N ALA A 183 -7.38 -13.70 -8.73
CA ALA A 183 -7.43 -13.66 -10.20
C ALA A 183 -6.14 -13.03 -10.77
N ASN A 184 -5.82 -13.40 -12.01
CA ASN A 184 -4.69 -12.83 -12.73
C ASN A 184 -5.01 -11.50 -13.43
N GLN A 185 -6.21 -10.99 -13.34
CA GLN A 185 -6.59 -9.65 -13.81
C GLN A 185 -6.31 -8.64 -12.70
N SER A 186 -5.72 -7.49 -13.05
CA SER A 186 -5.52 -6.40 -12.11
C SER A 186 -5.95 -5.06 -12.73
N THR A 187 -6.37 -4.13 -11.86
CA THR A 187 -6.71 -2.75 -12.23
C THR A 187 -5.95 -1.78 -11.32
N VAL A 188 -5.11 -0.94 -11.91
CA VAL A 188 -4.27 0.04 -11.20
C VAL A 188 -4.81 1.44 -11.45
N PRO A 189 -5.18 2.21 -10.42
CA PRO A 189 -5.51 3.62 -10.56
C PRO A 189 -4.24 4.44 -10.84
N LEU A 190 -4.28 5.29 -11.86
CA LEU A 190 -3.21 6.19 -12.22
C LEU A 190 -3.68 7.63 -12.04
N ASN A 191 -2.96 8.38 -11.20
CA ASN A 191 -3.24 9.78 -10.94
C ASN A 191 -1.96 10.61 -11.02
N ILE A 192 -1.93 11.59 -11.93
CA ILE A 192 -0.86 12.58 -12.10
C ILE A 192 -1.51 13.95 -11.94
N SER A 193 -1.14 14.68 -10.90
CA SER A 193 -1.67 16.01 -10.62
C SER A 193 -1.27 17.00 -11.73
N ALA A 194 -2.21 17.82 -12.20
CA ALA A 194 -1.93 18.91 -13.14
C ALA A 194 -0.92 19.93 -12.58
N THR A 195 -0.88 20.13 -11.27
CA THR A 195 0.08 21.02 -10.61
C THR A 195 1.49 20.45 -10.61
N ASN A 196 1.64 19.17 -10.31
CA ASN A 196 2.95 18.52 -10.23
C ASN A 196 3.45 18.06 -11.60
N LYS A 197 2.56 17.73 -12.53
CA LYS A 197 2.80 17.21 -13.88
C LYS A 197 3.58 15.90 -13.94
N TYR A 198 4.25 15.52 -12.89
CA TYR A 198 5.05 14.31 -12.77
C TYR A 198 4.45 13.33 -11.75
N GLY A 199 4.67 12.06 -12.00
CA GLY A 199 4.39 10.96 -11.10
C GLY A 199 5.38 9.83 -11.30
N THR A 200 5.29 8.80 -10.49
CA THR A 200 6.04 7.55 -10.68
C THR A 200 5.05 6.40 -10.70
N CYS A 201 5.38 5.36 -11.44
CA CYS A 201 4.54 4.18 -11.59
C CYS A 201 5.38 2.93 -11.85
N VAL A 202 4.98 1.82 -11.25
CA VAL A 202 5.32 0.46 -11.68
C VAL A 202 3.99 -0.29 -11.81
N LEU A 203 3.78 -1.02 -12.91
CA LEU A 203 2.56 -1.81 -13.13
C LEU A 203 2.87 -3.29 -13.02
N PRO A 204 1.93 -4.13 -12.53
CA PRO A 204 2.11 -5.57 -12.50
C PRO A 204 1.82 -6.25 -13.87
N PHE A 205 1.46 -5.48 -14.89
CA PHE A 205 1.12 -5.95 -16.25
C PHE A 205 1.62 -4.97 -17.32
N ASP A 206 1.73 -5.43 -18.55
CA ASP A 206 2.02 -4.58 -19.71
C ASP A 206 0.84 -3.66 -20.02
N ALA A 207 1.11 -2.40 -20.34
CA ALA A 207 0.06 -1.43 -20.68
C ALA A 207 0.52 -0.45 -21.76
N GLU A 208 -0.46 0.02 -22.55
CA GLU A 208 -0.26 1.17 -23.44
C GLU A 208 -0.29 2.46 -22.64
N LEU A 209 0.43 3.47 -23.14
CA LEU A 209 0.41 4.80 -22.54
C LEU A 209 -0.94 5.48 -22.79
N PRO A 210 -1.61 6.00 -21.76
CA PRO A 210 -2.81 6.79 -21.95
C PRO A 210 -2.53 8.07 -22.75
N ALA A 211 -3.53 8.55 -23.48
CA ALA A 211 -3.41 9.80 -24.24
C ALA A 211 -3.00 10.97 -23.32
N GLY A 212 -1.98 11.71 -23.71
CA GLY A 212 -1.44 12.83 -22.95
C GLY A 212 -0.48 12.45 -21.80
N VAL A 213 -0.23 11.16 -21.58
CA VAL A 213 0.77 10.67 -20.63
C VAL A 213 2.02 10.21 -21.39
N LYS A 214 3.18 10.58 -20.87
CA LYS A 214 4.49 10.10 -21.31
C LYS A 214 5.16 9.31 -20.20
N ALA A 215 5.85 8.24 -20.54
CA ALA A 215 6.66 7.45 -19.63
C ALA A 215 8.14 7.63 -19.93
N PHE A 216 8.96 7.57 -18.88
CA PHE A 216 10.41 7.76 -18.99
C PHE A 216 11.15 6.76 -18.10
N SER A 217 12.30 6.31 -18.57
CA SER A 217 13.33 5.64 -17.78
C SER A 217 14.46 6.60 -17.41
N VAL A 218 15.24 6.25 -16.38
CA VAL A 218 16.39 7.05 -15.89
C VAL A 218 17.67 6.60 -16.58
N ILE A 219 18.33 7.53 -17.29
CA ILE A 219 19.60 7.26 -17.96
C ILE A 219 20.77 7.42 -16.98
N ASN A 220 20.86 8.58 -16.33
CA ASN A 220 21.93 8.94 -15.40
C ASN A 220 21.58 10.19 -14.59
N ARG A 221 22.49 10.57 -13.67
CA ARG A 221 22.50 11.90 -13.04
C ARG A 221 23.70 12.70 -13.56
N LYS A 222 23.49 13.93 -13.95
CA LYS A 222 24.55 14.85 -14.41
C LYS A 222 24.17 16.31 -14.20
N ASN A 223 25.11 17.11 -13.75
CA ASN A 223 24.93 18.59 -13.61
C ASN A 223 23.72 19.02 -12.75
N GLY A 224 23.33 18.22 -11.75
CA GLY A 224 22.18 18.52 -10.89
C GLY A 224 20.83 18.09 -11.48
N PHE A 225 20.86 17.28 -12.54
CA PHE A 225 19.67 16.73 -13.18
C PHE A 225 19.69 15.20 -13.17
N ILE A 226 18.50 14.63 -13.06
CA ILE A 226 18.22 13.25 -13.47
C ILE A 226 17.76 13.32 -14.91
N ASN A 227 18.53 12.68 -15.79
CA ASN A 227 18.30 12.67 -17.24
C ASN A 227 17.46 11.47 -17.62
N LEU A 228 16.40 11.73 -18.38
CA LEU A 228 15.38 10.77 -18.75
C LEU A 228 15.43 10.45 -20.26
N THR A 229 14.99 9.23 -20.62
CA THR A 229 14.64 8.86 -21.98
C THR A 229 13.19 8.44 -22.07
N GLU A 230 12.50 8.88 -23.14
CA GLU A 230 11.08 8.60 -23.35
C GLU A 230 10.88 7.15 -23.80
N GLU A 231 9.92 6.46 -23.18
CA GLU A 231 9.52 5.11 -23.48
C GLU A 231 8.17 5.11 -24.22
N LYS A 232 7.95 4.14 -25.10
CA LYS A 232 6.75 4.09 -25.94
C LYS A 232 5.62 3.28 -25.34
N GLU A 233 5.93 2.40 -24.42
CA GLU A 233 5.00 1.48 -23.76
C GLU A 233 5.43 1.25 -22.31
N MET A 234 4.54 0.77 -21.48
CA MET A 234 4.85 0.36 -20.11
C MET A 234 4.86 -1.16 -20.02
N LYS A 235 5.98 -1.73 -19.60
CA LYS A 235 6.14 -3.17 -19.36
C LYS A 235 5.86 -3.52 -17.92
N ALA A 236 5.34 -4.72 -17.72
CA ALA A 236 5.12 -5.30 -16.40
C ALA A 236 6.40 -5.23 -15.55
N TYR A 237 6.23 -4.89 -14.27
CA TYR A 237 7.32 -4.81 -13.29
C TYR A 237 8.52 -3.96 -13.73
N THR A 238 8.24 -2.93 -14.54
CA THR A 238 9.24 -1.94 -14.96
C THR A 238 8.84 -0.58 -14.38
N PRO A 239 9.69 0.04 -13.55
CA PRO A 239 9.39 1.34 -12.97
C PRO A 239 9.58 2.47 -13.98
N TYR A 240 8.67 3.45 -13.96
CA TYR A 240 8.69 4.62 -14.84
C TYR A 240 8.48 5.92 -14.06
N ILE A 241 9.08 6.99 -14.59
CA ILE A 241 8.68 8.35 -14.28
C ILE A 241 7.64 8.75 -15.34
N LEU A 242 6.51 9.26 -14.89
CA LEU A 242 5.41 9.67 -15.76
C LEU A 242 5.32 11.20 -15.84
N TYR A 243 4.90 11.70 -16.98
CA TYR A 243 4.62 13.12 -17.20
C TYR A 243 3.28 13.31 -17.91
N ALA A 244 2.49 14.24 -17.42
CA ALA A 244 1.25 14.69 -18.08
C ALA A 244 1.11 16.21 -17.88
N GLU A 245 1.16 16.98 -18.97
CA GLU A 245 1.14 18.46 -18.95
C GLU A 245 -0.09 19.02 -18.23
N ASN A 246 -1.25 18.40 -18.47
CA ASN A 246 -2.53 18.82 -17.90
C ASN A 246 -2.98 17.90 -16.74
N GLY A 247 -2.07 17.04 -16.21
CA GLY A 247 -2.43 15.98 -15.31
C GLY A 247 -3.14 14.81 -16.02
N TYR A 248 -3.37 13.74 -15.26
CA TYR A 248 -4.13 12.57 -15.73
C TYR A 248 -4.78 11.87 -14.54
N THR A 249 -6.01 11.43 -14.72
CA THR A 249 -6.72 10.55 -13.77
C THR A 249 -7.45 9.49 -14.55
N GLY A 250 -7.18 8.22 -14.25
CA GLY A 250 -7.80 7.07 -14.90
C GLY A 250 -7.36 5.76 -14.28
N THR A 251 -7.69 4.67 -14.93
CA THR A 251 -7.31 3.32 -14.52
C THR A 251 -6.69 2.59 -15.68
N LEU A 252 -5.71 1.75 -15.38
CA LEU A 252 -5.12 0.79 -16.33
C LEU A 252 -5.47 -0.61 -15.85
N SER A 253 -5.78 -1.49 -16.78
CA SER A 253 -6.12 -2.89 -16.46
C SER A 253 -5.35 -3.84 -17.37
N GLY A 254 -4.96 -4.98 -16.83
CA GLY A 254 -4.23 -5.98 -17.59
C GLY A 254 -4.15 -7.33 -16.90
N THR A 255 -3.54 -8.27 -17.61
CA THR A 255 -3.29 -9.62 -17.10
C THR A 255 -1.90 -9.69 -16.49
N VAL A 256 -1.85 -10.12 -15.25
CA VAL A 256 -0.60 -10.30 -14.49
C VAL A 256 -0.04 -11.69 -14.77
N ASP A 257 1.23 -11.74 -15.12
CA ASP A 257 2.00 -12.98 -15.23
C ASP A 257 2.64 -13.29 -13.89
N GLU A 258 2.11 -14.27 -13.18
CA GLU A 258 2.57 -14.67 -11.85
C GLU A 258 4.07 -15.05 -11.86
N SER A 259 4.57 -15.61 -12.96
CA SER A 259 5.97 -16.04 -13.07
C SER A 259 6.97 -14.88 -13.05
N LYS A 260 6.51 -13.66 -13.34
CA LYS A 260 7.30 -12.43 -13.34
C LYS A 260 7.18 -11.61 -12.04
N TYR A 261 6.37 -12.08 -11.09
CA TYR A 261 6.14 -11.34 -9.86
C TYR A 261 7.43 -11.05 -9.09
N VAL A 262 7.59 -9.80 -8.68
CA VAL A 262 8.67 -9.31 -7.81
C VAL A 262 8.10 -8.36 -6.77
N GLU A 263 8.68 -8.29 -5.59
CA GLU A 263 8.28 -7.33 -4.55
C GLU A 263 8.83 -5.93 -4.82
N THR A 264 10.02 -5.88 -5.44
CA THR A 264 10.68 -4.65 -5.87
C THR A 264 11.13 -4.81 -7.32
N ALA A 265 10.64 -3.94 -8.18
CA ALA A 265 11.02 -3.86 -9.57
C ALA A 265 12.22 -2.93 -9.76
N GLN A 266 13.06 -3.16 -10.78
CA GLN A 266 14.21 -2.32 -11.08
C GLN A 266 14.41 -2.16 -12.58
N ALA A 267 14.67 -0.92 -13.01
CA ALA A 267 15.16 -0.62 -14.36
C ALA A 267 16.25 0.46 -14.28
N GLY A 268 17.51 0.05 -14.48
CA GLY A 268 18.65 0.94 -14.30
C GLY A 268 18.74 1.47 -12.86
N TYR A 269 18.63 2.78 -12.71
CA TYR A 269 18.69 3.48 -11.43
C TYR A 269 17.30 3.72 -10.79
N LEU A 270 16.24 3.33 -11.45
CA LEU A 270 14.86 3.50 -10.97
C LEU A 270 14.37 2.18 -10.37
N TYR A 271 13.85 2.26 -9.16
CA TYR A 271 13.26 1.16 -8.40
C TYR A 271 11.77 1.41 -8.21
N GLY A 272 10.96 0.37 -8.24
CA GLY A 272 9.51 0.42 -8.08
C GLY A 272 9.03 -0.51 -6.97
N ALA A 273 8.25 0.02 -6.06
CA ALA A 273 7.63 -0.74 -4.98
C ALA A 273 6.38 -1.47 -5.50
N VAL A 274 6.46 -2.77 -5.71
CA VAL A 274 5.29 -3.62 -6.00
C VAL A 274 4.55 -3.94 -4.70
N THR A 275 5.29 -4.15 -3.61
CA THR A 275 4.78 -4.09 -2.25
C THR A 275 5.34 -2.83 -1.56
N GLU A 276 4.65 -2.33 -0.54
CA GLU A 276 5.12 -1.18 0.24
C GLU A 276 6.55 -1.42 0.73
N GLN A 277 7.42 -0.40 0.58
CA GLN A 277 8.84 -0.46 0.94
C GLN A 277 9.19 0.70 1.88
N VAL A 278 10.03 0.45 2.88
CA VAL A 278 10.65 1.51 3.69
C VAL A 278 12.07 1.73 3.21
N GLN A 279 12.39 2.97 2.83
CA GLN A 279 13.70 3.38 2.34
C GLN A 279 14.28 4.48 3.21
N THR A 280 15.60 4.42 3.40
CA THR A 280 16.37 5.47 4.11
C THR A 280 17.36 6.18 3.18
N GLU A 281 17.65 5.56 2.04
CA GLU A 281 18.57 6.05 1.03
C GLU A 281 17.88 6.22 -0.33
N GLY A 282 18.53 6.92 -1.25
CA GLY A 282 17.98 7.22 -2.56
C GLY A 282 17.18 8.52 -2.61
N TYR A 283 16.46 8.72 -3.70
CA TYR A 283 15.75 9.97 -4.01
C TYR A 283 14.30 9.69 -4.32
N VAL A 284 13.40 10.44 -3.70
CA VAL A 284 11.97 10.35 -3.91
C VAL A 284 11.42 11.60 -4.62
N LEU A 285 10.45 11.39 -5.49
CA LEU A 285 9.80 12.46 -6.24
C LEU A 285 8.84 13.24 -5.34
N GLN A 286 9.10 14.54 -5.17
CA GLN A 286 8.26 15.42 -4.34
C GLN A 286 8.14 16.81 -4.99
N ASN A 287 7.06 17.52 -4.65
CA ASN A 287 6.90 18.94 -4.93
C ASN A 287 6.89 19.73 -3.61
N LYS A 288 7.89 20.56 -3.39
CA LYS A 288 8.04 21.43 -2.19
C LYS A 288 7.77 22.89 -2.48
N GLY A 289 6.96 23.21 -3.52
CA GLY A 289 6.54 24.57 -3.86
C GLY A 289 7.42 25.25 -4.92
N ASP A 290 8.62 24.72 -5.20
CA ASP A 290 9.57 25.21 -6.21
C ASP A 290 9.68 24.26 -7.42
N GLY A 291 8.62 23.47 -7.65
CA GLY A 291 8.51 22.46 -8.70
C GLY A 291 8.78 21.04 -8.22
N THR A 292 8.50 20.09 -9.11
CA THR A 292 8.68 18.66 -8.84
C THR A 292 10.13 18.26 -9.06
N LYS A 293 10.75 17.67 -8.05
CA LYS A 293 12.16 17.25 -8.01
C LYS A 293 12.31 15.92 -7.30
N PHE A 294 13.47 15.29 -7.47
CA PHE A 294 13.88 14.14 -6.67
C PHE A 294 14.69 14.59 -5.46
N TYR A 295 14.17 14.38 -4.26
CA TYR A 295 14.79 14.78 -2.99
C TYR A 295 15.47 13.58 -2.33
N TRP A 296 16.70 13.80 -1.83
CA TRP A 296 17.46 12.79 -1.11
C TRP A 296 16.85 12.48 0.25
N LEU A 297 16.78 11.20 0.60
CA LEU A 297 16.23 10.72 1.88
C LEU A 297 17.16 10.99 3.06
N ASN A 298 18.49 11.01 2.84
CA ASN A 298 19.48 11.38 3.84
C ASN A 298 19.36 10.62 5.17
N GLY A 299 19.13 9.32 5.12
CA GLY A 299 18.97 8.47 6.30
C GLY A 299 17.60 8.56 6.99
N TYR A 300 16.68 9.42 6.52
CA TYR A 300 15.32 9.47 7.06
C TYR A 300 14.46 8.35 6.47
N GLU A 301 13.77 7.63 7.34
CA GLU A 301 12.80 6.62 6.90
C GLU A 301 11.68 7.26 6.08
N TYR A 302 11.45 6.69 4.91
CA TYR A 302 10.37 7.08 4.01
C TYR A 302 9.67 5.84 3.48
N THR A 303 8.35 5.77 3.69
CA THR A 303 7.53 4.69 3.15
C THR A 303 7.19 4.98 1.70
N ILE A 304 7.67 4.13 0.79
CA ILE A 304 7.31 4.13 -0.63
C ILE A 304 6.05 3.28 -0.78
N PRO A 305 4.91 3.88 -1.12
CA PRO A 305 3.66 3.13 -1.32
C PRO A 305 3.76 2.19 -2.52
N GLU A 306 2.93 1.15 -2.53
CA GLU A 306 2.74 0.29 -3.71
C GLU A 306 2.52 1.10 -4.98
N GLY A 307 3.12 0.67 -6.08
CA GLY A 307 3.04 1.32 -7.37
C GLY A 307 3.86 2.60 -7.52
N LYS A 308 4.61 3.02 -6.50
CA LYS A 308 5.48 4.19 -6.56
C LYS A 308 6.93 3.80 -6.73
N CYS A 309 7.76 4.78 -7.17
CA CYS A 309 9.15 4.52 -7.46
C CYS A 309 10.07 5.52 -6.76
N TRP A 310 11.31 5.09 -6.56
CA TRP A 310 12.41 5.95 -6.11
C TRP A 310 13.62 5.73 -7.01
N VAL A 311 14.56 6.67 -6.97
CA VAL A 311 15.82 6.57 -7.71
C VAL A 311 16.92 6.30 -6.70
N ASP A 312 17.76 5.32 -7.00
CA ASP A 312 18.98 5.05 -6.26
C ASP A 312 20.17 4.98 -7.21
N PHE A 313 21.25 5.67 -6.83
CA PHE A 313 22.48 5.68 -7.61
C PHE A 313 23.59 5.01 -6.80
N PRO A 314 24.46 4.25 -7.46
CA PRO A 314 25.64 3.71 -6.81
C PRO A 314 26.40 4.83 -6.07
N ILE A 315 26.98 4.50 -4.92
CA ILE A 315 27.86 5.40 -4.20
C ILE A 315 29.04 5.69 -5.13
N ASP A 316 29.04 6.90 -5.70
CA ASP A 316 30.21 7.44 -6.40
C ASP A 316 30.90 8.43 -5.45
N TYR A 317 32.11 8.85 -5.77
CA TYR A 317 32.91 9.79 -4.98
C TYR A 317 32.31 11.21 -4.92
N GLN A 318 31.12 11.43 -5.45
CA GLN A 318 30.41 12.71 -5.37
C GLN A 318 29.45 12.69 -4.20
N GLU A 319 29.53 13.71 -3.36
CA GLU A 319 28.56 13.87 -2.27
C GLU A 319 27.11 13.93 -2.82
N PRO A 320 26.18 13.23 -2.18
CA PRO A 320 24.78 13.28 -2.56
C PRO A 320 24.26 14.72 -2.52
N LYS A 321 23.56 15.16 -3.54
CA LYS A 321 22.89 16.47 -3.56
C LYS A 321 21.57 16.37 -2.81
N ALA A 322 21.18 17.46 -2.14
CA ALA A 322 19.88 17.53 -1.45
C ALA A 322 18.70 17.24 -2.39
N PHE A 323 18.83 17.57 -3.69
CA PHE A 323 17.85 17.23 -4.71
C PHE A 323 18.48 17.22 -6.12
N TYR A 324 17.78 16.58 -7.05
CA TYR A 324 18.01 16.65 -8.50
C TYR A 324 16.76 17.15 -9.22
N SER A 325 16.94 18.07 -10.17
CA SER A 325 15.89 18.46 -11.11
C SER A 325 15.72 17.41 -12.21
N ILE A 326 14.58 17.43 -12.89
CA ILE A 326 14.27 16.49 -13.97
C ILE A 326 14.64 17.10 -15.31
N SER A 327 15.31 16.32 -16.19
CA SER A 327 15.58 16.70 -17.59
C SER A 327 15.06 15.63 -18.54
N MET A 328 14.06 15.95 -19.34
CA MET A 328 13.42 15.05 -20.31
C MET A 328 14.21 14.87 -21.62
N ASN A 329 15.26 15.65 -21.85
CA ASN A 329 15.99 15.70 -23.12
C ASN A 329 17.44 15.24 -23.04
N GLY A 330 17.74 14.26 -22.18
CA GLY A 330 19.06 13.60 -22.17
C GLY A 330 20.27 14.51 -22.00
N GLY A 331 20.13 15.61 -21.27
CA GLY A 331 21.26 16.45 -20.87
C GLY A 331 21.91 17.30 -21.97
N THR A 332 21.17 17.67 -23.01
CA THR A 332 21.57 18.84 -23.80
C THR A 332 21.47 20.04 -22.88
N THR A 333 22.57 20.73 -22.66
CA THR A 333 22.65 21.99 -21.91
C THR A 333 21.50 22.88 -22.35
N GLY A 334 20.48 23.01 -21.49
CA GLY A 334 19.30 23.83 -21.78
C GLY A 334 19.72 25.25 -22.12
N ILE A 335 19.46 25.65 -23.34
CA ILE A 335 19.51 27.06 -23.73
C ILE A 335 18.18 27.67 -23.21
N GLU A 336 18.22 28.37 -22.09
CA GLU A 336 17.05 29.13 -21.66
C GLU A 336 16.74 30.19 -22.73
N LYS A 337 15.53 30.07 -23.31
CA LYS A 337 15.00 31.12 -24.20
C LYS A 337 14.63 32.34 -23.34
N VAL A 338 15.45 33.38 -23.39
CA VAL A 338 15.11 34.64 -22.76
C VAL A 338 14.22 35.40 -23.72
N GLU A 339 12.90 35.42 -23.49
CA GLU A 339 12.00 36.38 -24.14
C GLU A 339 12.25 37.75 -23.49
N THR A 340 12.84 38.63 -24.25
CA THR A 340 13.04 40.03 -23.85
C THR A 340 11.74 40.81 -24.00
N ASN A 341 10.82 40.67 -23.02
CA ASN A 341 9.86 41.74 -22.80
C ASN A 341 10.56 42.88 -22.07
N SER A 342 10.65 44.00 -22.76
CA SER A 342 11.30 45.21 -22.39
C SER A 342 10.90 45.75 -21.02
N THR A 343 11.69 45.46 -20.00
CA THR A 343 11.93 46.33 -18.85
C THR A 343 13.38 46.14 -18.42
N SER A 344 14.16 47.19 -18.50
CA SER A 344 15.59 47.27 -18.28
C SER A 344 15.98 46.81 -16.85
N LYS A 345 16.20 45.49 -16.68
CA LYS A 345 17.08 44.97 -15.61
C LYS A 345 18.48 44.84 -16.22
N SER A 346 19.48 45.45 -15.60
CA SER A 346 20.88 45.35 -16.02
C SER A 346 21.24 43.86 -16.18
N LEU A 347 21.40 43.43 -17.41
CA LEU A 347 21.98 42.12 -17.72
C LEU A 347 23.39 42.12 -17.11
N GLY A 348 23.68 41.17 -16.23
CA GLY A 348 25.01 40.95 -15.66
C GLY A 348 26.08 40.79 -16.75
N ASN A 349 27.32 40.51 -16.40
CA ASN A 349 28.39 40.29 -17.36
C ASN A 349 28.01 39.22 -18.39
N ILE A 350 28.11 39.59 -19.69
CA ILE A 350 27.81 38.73 -20.83
C ILE A 350 29.14 38.23 -21.41
N TYR A 351 29.27 36.95 -21.65
CA TYR A 351 30.46 36.33 -22.24
C TYR A 351 30.06 35.54 -23.49
N ASP A 352 30.92 35.53 -24.50
CA ASP A 352 30.80 34.60 -25.63
C ASP A 352 31.20 33.18 -25.23
N LEU A 353 31.08 32.21 -26.13
CA LEU A 353 31.43 30.82 -25.84
C LEU A 353 32.94 30.61 -25.63
N ASN A 354 33.77 31.53 -26.01
CA ASN A 354 35.21 31.54 -25.81
C ASN A 354 35.63 32.16 -24.47
N GLY A 355 34.64 32.65 -23.68
CA GLY A 355 34.90 33.29 -22.38
C GLY A 355 35.22 34.79 -22.48
N ASN A 356 35.13 35.41 -23.66
CA ASN A 356 35.38 36.84 -23.82
C ASN A 356 34.13 37.65 -23.38
N LYS A 357 34.35 38.70 -22.60
CA LYS A 357 33.28 39.61 -22.19
C LYS A 357 32.80 40.43 -23.37
N VAL A 358 31.50 40.41 -23.62
CA VAL A 358 30.86 41.19 -24.70
C VAL A 358 29.85 42.20 -24.13
N SER A 359 29.74 43.34 -24.77
CA SER A 359 28.85 44.43 -24.34
C SER A 359 27.43 44.28 -24.84
N THR A 360 27.25 43.52 -25.93
CA THR A 360 25.96 43.32 -26.59
C THR A 360 25.83 41.93 -27.16
N MET A 361 24.64 41.33 -27.05
CA MET A 361 24.32 40.06 -27.69
C MET A 361 23.78 40.30 -29.11
N LEU A 362 24.35 39.61 -30.09
CA LEU A 362 23.84 39.61 -31.48
C LEU A 362 22.78 38.48 -31.61
N PRO A 363 21.69 38.74 -32.39
CA PRO A 363 20.67 37.73 -32.64
C PRO A 363 21.27 36.44 -33.26
N GLY A 364 20.76 35.27 -32.81
CA GLY A 364 21.17 33.98 -33.32
C GLY A 364 22.43 33.39 -32.67
N ASN A 365 23.16 34.15 -31.85
CA ASN A 365 24.36 33.67 -31.17
C ASN A 365 24.08 33.28 -29.72
N ILE A 366 24.90 32.33 -29.21
CA ILE A 366 24.83 31.82 -27.83
C ILE A 366 25.84 32.56 -26.96
N TYR A 367 25.41 32.99 -25.77
CA TYR A 367 26.20 33.71 -24.77
C TYR A 367 26.09 33.07 -23.42
N ILE A 368 26.99 33.41 -22.51
CA ILE A 368 26.92 33.04 -21.09
C ILE A 368 26.57 34.33 -20.31
N VAL A 369 25.43 34.33 -19.64
CA VAL A 369 24.96 35.43 -18.80
C VAL A 369 24.66 34.84 -17.41
N ASN A 370 25.35 35.36 -16.37
CA ASN A 370 25.23 34.87 -14.98
C ASN A 370 25.43 33.36 -14.87
N GLY A 371 26.40 32.78 -15.62
CA GLY A 371 26.71 31.36 -15.62
C GLY A 371 25.76 30.48 -16.44
N LYS A 372 24.76 31.05 -17.11
CA LYS A 372 23.78 30.32 -17.93
C LYS A 372 24.00 30.62 -19.42
N LYS A 373 23.81 29.58 -20.25
CA LYS A 373 23.82 29.76 -21.73
C LYS A 373 22.48 30.36 -22.17
N VAL A 374 22.55 31.47 -22.87
CA VAL A 374 21.39 32.20 -23.41
C VAL A 374 21.59 32.46 -24.90
N MET A 375 20.50 32.45 -25.68
CA MET A 375 20.51 32.83 -27.07
C MET A 375 19.57 34.03 -27.28
N LYS A 376 20.08 35.09 -27.89
CA LYS A 376 19.25 36.22 -28.28
C LYS A 376 18.44 35.87 -29.52
N ILE A 377 17.15 35.89 -29.40
CA ILE A 377 16.20 35.75 -30.51
C ILE A 377 15.83 37.16 -30.93
N LYS A 378 15.55 37.38 -32.23
CA LYS A 378 15.15 38.70 -32.75
C LYS A 378 14.07 39.34 -31.94
#